data_bc23a6d2cd1c0470df1f8ef50ca1c2cc
#
_entry.id   bc23a6d2cd1c0470df1f8ef50ca1c2cc
#
_cell.length_a   1.000
_cell.length_b   1.000
_cell.length_c   1.000
_cell.angle_alpha   90.00
_cell.angle_beta   90.00
_cell.angle_gamma   90.00
#
_symmetry.space_group_name_H-M   'P 1'
#
loop_
_entity.id
_entity.type
_entity.pdbx_description
1 polymer ?
#
loop_
_entity_poly.entity_id
_entity_poly.type
_entity_poly.pdbx_seq_one_letter_code
_entity_poly.pdbx_strand_id
1 'polypeptide(L)'
;MILLSNDRPLHRHVHLQCGSAASAILLLAMGPSFRRLVLKFSTPRLINVNIYAQGMQENEETWLPHLLGFILPIVTISGIYMGGWWCFSGFVYALGLCPIIDYFAPEISPTRAEVAKGPWNSLLFAHGLFFCASIGILLWRANLDGFTVPVILGGLSVGIVGGISGIINAHESGHRKKGSMIWRVARVNLFLVLYSHFTTEHNHGHHRNYATELDPASSPEGRGLWTQIVLTIPAQYKSAWKTHSTKGKTGISNPILHTTLLQLAFLGILFYISSSVMYAFLVQAALAIILLEYVNYMQHYGLRREVGERHTEMHSWEHRGIWSRWTLLELPLHPAHHLKASTPMWDLKAYEKSPQLPSGYYVCFWLAIVPPVWKRVMRKKLQAYSL
;
A
#
# COMPACT_ATOMS: atom_id res chain seq x y z
N MET A 1 23.24 -64.41 8.55
CA MET A 1 21.95 -64.32 9.26
C MET A 1 21.36 -62.96 8.92
N ILE A 2 20.41 -62.93 7.97
CA ILE A 2 19.83 -61.78 7.33
C ILE A 2 18.66 -61.33 8.20
N LEU A 3 18.58 -60.03 8.54
CA LEU A 3 17.35 -59.41 8.99
C LEU A 3 17.07 -58.20 8.13
N LEU A 4 16.03 -58.37 7.34
CA LEU A 4 15.39 -57.33 6.53
C LEU A 4 14.53 -56.43 7.42
N SER A 5 14.74 -55.14 7.42
CA SER A 5 13.80 -54.15 7.97
C SER A 5 12.97 -53.53 6.84
N ASN A 6 11.68 -53.75 6.96
CA ASN A 6 10.64 -53.20 6.11
C ASN A 6 10.41 -51.70 6.44
N ASP A 7 10.80 -50.80 5.57
CA ASP A 7 10.34 -49.41 5.62
C ASP A 7 9.19 -49.21 4.61
N ARG A 8 7.98 -49.02 5.15
CA ARG A 8 6.82 -48.58 4.40
C ARG A 8 6.82 -47.09 4.25
N PRO A 9 6.52 -46.53 3.09
CA PRO A 9 6.37 -45.08 2.94
C PRO A 9 5.07 -44.62 3.59
N LEU A 10 5.18 -43.63 4.48
CA LEU A 10 4.08 -42.88 5.07
C LEU A 10 3.38 -42.05 3.98
N HIS A 11 2.18 -42.46 3.56
CA HIS A 11 1.24 -41.63 2.83
C HIS A 11 0.79 -40.44 3.74
N ARG A 12 1.33 -39.26 3.52
CA ARG A 12 0.75 -38.02 4.03
C ARG A 12 -0.46 -37.67 3.16
N HIS A 13 -1.64 -37.88 3.71
CA HIS A 13 -2.87 -37.28 3.19
C HIS A 13 -2.79 -35.76 3.31
N VAL A 14 -2.62 -35.07 2.19
CA VAL A 14 -2.82 -33.62 2.11
C VAL A 14 -4.32 -33.36 2.09
N HIS A 15 -4.86 -32.90 3.21
CA HIS A 15 -6.22 -32.37 3.26
C HIS A 15 -6.25 -31.03 2.47
N LEU A 16 -6.82 -31.07 1.28
CA LEU A 16 -7.26 -29.87 0.56
C LEU A 16 -8.41 -29.25 1.34
N GLN A 17 -8.13 -28.23 2.13
CA GLN A 17 -9.16 -27.36 2.69
C GLN A 17 -9.69 -26.49 1.55
N CYS A 18 -10.94 -26.75 1.19
CA CYS A 18 -11.71 -26.03 0.18
C CYS A 18 -11.90 -24.58 0.58
N GLY A 19 -11.69 -23.68 -0.40
CA GLY A 19 -11.70 -22.24 -0.26
C GLY A 19 -12.97 -21.64 0.33
N SER A 20 -12.81 -20.44 0.83
CA SER A 20 -13.78 -19.62 1.55
C SER A 20 -15.10 -19.42 0.80
N ALA A 21 -16.18 -19.17 1.57
CA ALA A 21 -17.53 -18.87 1.06
C ALA A 21 -17.60 -17.76 0.00
N ALA A 22 -16.62 -16.85 -0.04
CA ALA A 22 -16.49 -15.80 -1.06
C ALA A 22 -16.22 -16.36 -2.46
N SER A 23 -15.40 -17.42 -2.56
CA SER A 23 -15.14 -18.11 -3.84
C SER A 23 -16.40 -18.82 -4.38
N ALA A 24 -17.22 -19.35 -3.48
CA ALA A 24 -18.48 -19.99 -3.85
C ALA A 24 -19.53 -18.97 -4.33
N ILE A 25 -19.60 -17.80 -3.72
CA ILE A 25 -20.55 -16.73 -4.10
C ILE A 25 -20.15 -16.13 -5.47
N LEU A 26 -18.86 -15.92 -5.72
CA LEU A 26 -18.38 -15.40 -7.02
C LEU A 26 -18.64 -16.42 -8.15
N LEU A 27 -18.42 -17.71 -7.89
CA LEU A 27 -18.72 -18.79 -8.84
C LEU A 27 -20.24 -18.99 -9.09
N LEU A 28 -21.09 -18.67 -8.10
CA LEU A 28 -22.54 -18.75 -8.25
C LEU A 28 -23.12 -17.59 -9.07
N ALA A 29 -22.47 -16.41 -9.05
CA ALA A 29 -22.89 -15.25 -9.82
C ALA A 29 -22.49 -15.31 -11.31
N MET A 30 -21.63 -16.27 -11.72
CA MET A 30 -21.15 -16.42 -13.09
C MET A 30 -21.97 -17.45 -13.86
N GLY A 31 -22.38 -17.12 -15.09
CA GLY A 31 -23.14 -18.01 -15.96
C GLY A 31 -22.40 -19.31 -16.34
N PRO A 32 -23.14 -20.36 -16.77
CA PRO A 32 -22.59 -21.71 -16.99
C PRO A 32 -21.40 -21.78 -17.95
N SER A 33 -21.35 -20.90 -18.94
CA SER A 33 -20.27 -20.83 -19.93
C SER A 33 -18.96 -20.32 -19.35
N PHE A 34 -19.03 -19.39 -18.41
CA PHE A 34 -17.86 -18.83 -17.73
C PHE A 34 -17.30 -19.80 -16.68
N ARG A 35 -18.17 -20.56 -16.00
CA ARG A 35 -17.77 -21.65 -15.08
C ARG A 35 -16.95 -22.73 -15.81
N ARG A 36 -17.34 -23.12 -17.03
CA ARG A 36 -16.59 -24.09 -17.85
C ARG A 36 -15.22 -23.55 -18.28
N LEU A 37 -15.14 -22.25 -18.54
CA LEU A 37 -13.88 -21.58 -18.88
C LEU A 37 -12.90 -21.57 -17.69
N VAL A 38 -13.37 -21.21 -16.49
CA VAL A 38 -12.56 -21.19 -15.26
C VAL A 38 -12.10 -22.60 -14.88
N LEU A 39 -12.97 -23.61 -14.96
CA LEU A 39 -12.62 -24.99 -14.67
C LEU A 39 -11.67 -25.61 -15.73
N LYS A 40 -11.74 -25.15 -16.98
CA LYS A 40 -10.84 -25.60 -18.06
C LYS A 40 -9.42 -25.00 -17.94
N PHE A 41 -9.29 -23.84 -17.28
CA PHE A 41 -8.01 -23.17 -17.03
C PHE A 41 -7.38 -23.50 -15.65
N SER A 42 -8.13 -24.12 -14.72
CA SER A 42 -7.65 -24.35 -13.37
C SER A 42 -6.75 -25.60 -13.21
N THR A 43 -6.90 -26.61 -14.05
CA THR A 43 -6.15 -27.86 -13.89
C THR A 43 -4.74 -27.90 -14.53
N PRO A 44 -4.50 -27.34 -15.73
CA PRO A 44 -3.13 -27.32 -16.28
C PRO A 44 -2.26 -26.16 -15.76
N ARG A 45 -2.85 -25.07 -15.29
CA ARG A 45 -2.10 -23.89 -14.83
C ARG A 45 -1.54 -24.00 -13.41
N LEU A 46 -2.16 -24.77 -12.52
CA LEU A 46 -1.61 -25.02 -11.20
C LEU A 46 -0.26 -25.73 -11.25
N ILE A 47 -0.06 -26.62 -12.21
CA ILE A 47 1.22 -27.31 -12.41
C ILE A 47 2.27 -26.34 -12.98
N ASN A 48 1.91 -25.49 -13.95
CA ASN A 48 2.82 -24.50 -14.51
C ASN A 48 3.13 -23.34 -13.56
N VAL A 49 2.17 -22.91 -12.74
CA VAL A 49 2.40 -21.87 -11.70
C VAL A 49 3.33 -22.40 -10.60
N ASN A 50 3.20 -23.67 -10.20
CA ASN A 50 4.12 -24.27 -9.25
C ASN A 50 5.53 -24.46 -9.81
N ILE A 51 5.69 -24.82 -11.06
CA ILE A 51 7.00 -24.90 -11.73
C ILE A 51 7.62 -23.49 -11.85
N TYR A 52 6.83 -22.48 -12.18
CA TYR A 52 7.29 -21.08 -12.20
C TYR A 52 7.65 -20.57 -10.79
N ALA A 53 6.85 -20.91 -9.79
CA ALA A 53 7.12 -20.55 -8.40
C ALA A 53 8.36 -21.28 -7.83
N GLN A 54 8.55 -22.55 -8.18
CA GLN A 54 9.76 -23.30 -7.81
C GLN A 54 11.01 -22.77 -8.51
N GLY A 55 10.92 -22.46 -9.81
CA GLY A 55 12.03 -21.85 -10.56
C GLY A 55 12.38 -20.44 -10.09
N MET A 56 11.42 -19.68 -9.54
CA MET A 56 11.67 -18.37 -8.94
C MET A 56 12.25 -18.44 -7.52
N GLN A 57 12.04 -19.55 -6.76
CA GLN A 57 12.67 -19.74 -5.46
C GLN A 57 14.18 -19.99 -5.55
N GLU A 58 14.67 -20.48 -6.69
CA GLU A 58 16.09 -20.74 -6.94
C GLU A 58 16.81 -19.52 -7.56
N ASN A 59 16.07 -18.54 -8.12
CA ASN A 59 16.65 -17.34 -8.72
C ASN A 59 16.47 -16.13 -7.80
N GLU A 60 17.54 -15.37 -7.62
CA GLU A 60 17.53 -14.10 -6.89
C GLU A 60 16.53 -13.11 -7.52
N GLU A 61 15.65 -12.53 -6.69
CA GLU A 61 14.72 -11.51 -7.16
C GLU A 61 15.48 -10.26 -7.62
N THR A 62 15.18 -9.81 -8.84
CA THR A 62 15.73 -8.60 -9.41
C THR A 62 14.78 -7.40 -9.22
N TRP A 63 15.22 -6.22 -9.61
CA TRP A 63 14.41 -5.00 -9.61
C TRP A 63 13.37 -4.95 -10.74
N LEU A 64 13.53 -5.76 -11.79
CA LEU A 64 12.70 -5.72 -13.02
C LEU A 64 11.19 -5.89 -12.77
N PRO A 65 10.72 -6.82 -11.92
CA PRO A 65 9.29 -6.95 -11.63
C PRO A 65 8.64 -5.69 -11.06
N HIS A 66 9.41 -4.83 -10.38
CA HIS A 66 8.91 -3.57 -9.82
C HIS A 66 8.56 -2.54 -10.89
N LEU A 67 8.99 -2.74 -12.15
CA LEU A 67 8.53 -1.94 -13.30
C LEU A 67 7.01 -2.06 -13.52
N LEU A 68 6.36 -3.13 -13.04
CA LEU A 68 4.92 -3.29 -13.06
C LEU A 68 4.20 -2.16 -12.29
N GLY A 69 4.85 -1.56 -11.30
CA GLY A 69 4.32 -0.39 -10.58
C GLY A 69 4.10 0.84 -11.46
N PHE A 70 4.75 0.92 -12.63
CA PHE A 70 4.56 2.03 -13.58
C PHE A 70 3.35 1.87 -14.50
N ILE A 71 2.73 0.70 -14.58
CA ILE A 71 1.52 0.51 -15.41
C ILE A 71 0.42 1.46 -14.94
N LEU A 72 0.21 1.60 -13.64
CA LEU A 72 -0.82 2.48 -13.10
C LEU A 72 -0.65 3.94 -13.53
N PRO A 73 0.47 4.63 -13.29
CA PRO A 73 0.62 6.02 -13.73
C PRO A 73 0.57 6.17 -15.25
N ILE A 74 1.08 5.21 -16.03
CA ILE A 74 1.01 5.23 -17.50
C ILE A 74 -0.45 5.17 -17.96
N VAL A 75 -1.24 4.22 -17.45
CA VAL A 75 -2.67 4.09 -17.77
C VAL A 75 -3.43 5.35 -17.34
N THR A 76 -3.12 5.90 -16.17
CA THR A 76 -3.75 7.12 -15.65
C THR A 76 -3.47 8.33 -16.53
N ILE A 77 -2.19 8.58 -16.86
CA ILE A 77 -1.78 9.71 -17.70
C ILE A 77 -2.42 9.59 -19.08
N SER A 78 -2.35 8.43 -19.71
CA SER A 78 -2.94 8.16 -21.03
C SER A 78 -4.45 8.37 -21.02
N GLY A 79 -5.15 7.84 -20.01
CA GLY A 79 -6.59 8.00 -19.91
C GLY A 79 -7.03 9.45 -19.70
N ILE A 80 -6.33 10.21 -18.86
CA ILE A 80 -6.63 11.64 -18.65
C ILE A 80 -6.32 12.46 -19.93
N TYR A 81 -5.25 12.11 -20.65
CA TYR A 81 -4.95 12.73 -21.94
C TYR A 81 -6.07 12.52 -22.96
N MET A 82 -6.61 11.29 -23.05
CA MET A 82 -7.74 10.96 -23.93
C MET A 82 -9.03 11.70 -23.52
N GLY A 83 -9.23 11.99 -22.23
CA GLY A 83 -10.39 12.71 -21.71
C GLY A 83 -11.66 11.87 -21.61
N GLY A 84 -12.79 12.51 -21.28
CA GLY A 84 -14.06 11.81 -21.10
C GLY A 84 -13.96 10.67 -20.06
N TRP A 85 -14.65 9.57 -20.30
CA TRP A 85 -14.66 8.42 -19.38
C TRP A 85 -13.31 7.71 -19.24
N TRP A 86 -12.37 7.92 -20.16
CA TRP A 86 -11.01 7.38 -20.04
C TRP A 86 -10.25 7.94 -18.83
N CYS A 87 -10.64 9.10 -18.31
CA CYS A 87 -10.08 9.65 -17.08
C CYS A 87 -10.19 8.67 -15.89
N PHE A 88 -11.14 7.73 -15.94
CA PHE A 88 -11.35 6.72 -14.88
C PHE A 88 -10.49 5.46 -15.05
N SER A 89 -9.70 5.34 -16.09
CA SER A 89 -8.93 4.13 -16.42
C SER A 89 -7.97 3.70 -15.32
N GLY A 90 -7.28 4.65 -14.67
CA GLY A 90 -6.37 4.35 -13.56
C GLY A 90 -7.09 3.74 -12.34
N PHE A 91 -8.27 4.24 -12.02
CA PHE A 91 -9.11 3.70 -10.94
C PHE A 91 -9.58 2.27 -11.28
N VAL A 92 -10.10 2.05 -12.49
CA VAL A 92 -10.55 0.74 -12.96
C VAL A 92 -9.40 -0.27 -12.97
N TYR A 93 -8.22 0.16 -13.43
CA TYR A 93 -7.02 -0.69 -13.37
C TYR A 93 -6.67 -1.07 -11.93
N ALA A 94 -6.50 -0.09 -11.04
CA ALA A 94 -5.97 -0.33 -9.70
C ALA A 94 -6.97 -1.01 -8.75
N LEU A 95 -8.24 -0.58 -8.75
CA LEU A 95 -9.26 -1.09 -7.83
C LEU A 95 -10.25 -2.07 -8.48
N GLY A 96 -10.21 -2.22 -9.80
CA GLY A 96 -10.97 -3.24 -10.54
C GLY A 96 -10.11 -4.44 -10.91
N LEU A 97 -9.06 -4.24 -11.70
CA LEU A 97 -8.24 -5.33 -12.25
C LEU A 97 -7.19 -5.85 -11.25
N CYS A 98 -6.45 -4.96 -10.59
CA CYS A 98 -5.39 -5.38 -9.66
C CYS A 98 -5.87 -6.30 -8.54
N PRO A 99 -7.06 -6.13 -7.90
CA PRO A 99 -7.55 -7.09 -6.91
C PRO A 99 -7.71 -8.51 -7.45
N ILE A 100 -8.10 -8.64 -8.73
CA ILE A 100 -8.24 -9.95 -9.38
C ILE A 100 -6.86 -10.58 -9.57
N ILE A 101 -5.90 -9.81 -10.07
CA ILE A 101 -4.52 -10.28 -10.25
C ILE A 101 -3.90 -10.65 -8.90
N ASP A 102 -4.05 -9.79 -7.89
CA ASP A 102 -3.50 -9.94 -6.56
C ASP A 102 -4.04 -11.18 -5.83
N TYR A 103 -5.32 -11.48 -6.03
CA TYR A 103 -5.96 -12.68 -5.47
C TYR A 103 -5.38 -13.99 -6.01
N PHE A 104 -4.99 -14.01 -7.29
CA PHE A 104 -4.40 -15.19 -7.94
C PHE A 104 -2.87 -15.19 -7.94
N ALA A 105 -2.24 -14.11 -7.50
CA ALA A 105 -0.79 -14.01 -7.45
C ALA A 105 -0.19 -14.96 -6.41
N PRO A 106 0.90 -15.66 -6.71
CA PRO A 106 1.56 -16.52 -5.75
C PRO A 106 2.17 -15.72 -4.59
N GLU A 107 2.21 -16.34 -3.41
CA GLU A 107 2.91 -15.81 -2.24
C GLU A 107 4.32 -16.40 -2.20
N ILE A 108 5.34 -15.55 -2.33
CA ILE A 108 6.75 -15.96 -2.38
C ILE A 108 7.55 -15.08 -1.44
N SER A 109 8.31 -15.70 -0.54
CA SER A 109 9.28 -14.98 0.29
C SER A 109 10.42 -14.47 -0.58
N PRO A 110 10.86 -13.21 -0.41
CA PRO A 110 11.94 -12.66 -1.22
C PRO A 110 13.26 -13.37 -0.95
N THR A 111 13.93 -13.80 -2.01
CA THR A 111 15.32 -14.26 -2.00
C THR A 111 16.16 -13.22 -2.73
N ARG A 112 17.01 -12.50 -1.99
CA ARG A 112 17.78 -11.40 -2.56
C ARG A 112 19.26 -11.53 -2.25
N ALA A 113 20.09 -11.42 -3.31
CA ALA A 113 21.50 -11.12 -3.17
C ALA A 113 21.71 -9.64 -2.86
N GLU A 114 22.95 -9.28 -2.52
CA GLU A 114 23.37 -7.87 -2.48
C GLU A 114 23.19 -7.23 -3.86
N VAL A 115 22.13 -6.44 -4.02
CA VAL A 115 21.80 -5.78 -5.28
C VAL A 115 22.38 -4.37 -5.30
N ALA A 116 22.91 -3.97 -6.46
CA ALA A 116 23.39 -2.61 -6.65
C ALA A 116 22.29 -1.57 -6.36
N LYS A 117 22.63 -0.53 -5.58
CA LYS A 117 21.68 0.51 -5.14
C LYS A 117 21.10 1.36 -6.28
N GLY A 118 21.82 1.47 -7.41
CA GLY A 118 21.46 2.34 -8.52
C GLY A 118 20.09 2.07 -9.15
N PRO A 119 19.77 0.85 -9.60
CA PRO A 119 18.47 0.56 -10.22
C PRO A 119 17.28 0.84 -9.30
N TRP A 120 17.38 0.50 -8.03
CA TRP A 120 16.33 0.71 -7.05
C TRP A 120 16.06 2.20 -6.77
N ASN A 121 17.12 2.99 -6.61
CA ASN A 121 16.97 4.43 -6.46
C ASN A 121 16.34 5.07 -7.71
N SER A 122 16.68 4.61 -8.90
CA SER A 122 16.06 5.07 -10.15
C SER A 122 14.57 4.78 -10.21
N LEU A 123 14.11 3.62 -9.68
CA LEU A 123 12.68 3.32 -9.54
C LEU A 123 11.98 4.37 -8.67
N LEU A 124 12.56 4.73 -7.52
CA LEU A 124 11.97 5.74 -6.63
C LEU A 124 11.90 7.12 -7.30
N PHE A 125 12.94 7.54 -8.02
CA PHE A 125 12.93 8.77 -8.81
C PHE A 125 11.85 8.74 -9.90
N ALA A 126 11.75 7.63 -10.63
CA ALA A 126 10.76 7.47 -11.69
C ALA A 126 9.32 7.52 -11.14
N HIS A 127 9.03 6.87 -10.00
CA HIS A 127 7.73 6.99 -9.33
C HIS A 127 7.39 8.45 -8.99
N GLY A 128 8.35 9.20 -8.43
CA GLY A 128 8.17 10.63 -8.15
C GLY A 128 7.86 11.46 -9.40
N LEU A 129 8.58 11.21 -10.51
CA LEU A 129 8.34 11.89 -11.79
C LEU A 129 6.97 11.54 -12.38
N PHE A 130 6.59 10.26 -12.39
CA PHE A 130 5.28 9.83 -12.86
C PHE A 130 4.14 10.41 -12.03
N PHE A 131 4.33 10.56 -10.72
CA PHE A 131 3.33 11.21 -9.87
C PHE A 131 3.18 12.70 -10.22
N CYS A 132 4.28 13.43 -10.35
CA CYS A 132 4.26 14.83 -10.78
C CYS A 132 3.59 14.99 -12.15
N ALA A 133 3.92 14.11 -13.12
CA ALA A 133 3.31 14.11 -14.45
C ALA A 133 1.80 13.83 -14.39
N SER A 134 1.38 12.88 -13.53
CA SER A 134 -0.05 12.56 -13.33
C SER A 134 -0.83 13.75 -12.76
N ILE A 135 -0.23 14.52 -11.84
CA ILE A 135 -0.84 15.78 -11.36
C ILE A 135 -0.89 16.80 -12.49
N GLY A 136 0.22 17.02 -13.20
CA GLY A 136 0.27 18.00 -14.29
C GLY A 136 -0.81 17.77 -15.35
N ILE A 137 -0.99 16.52 -15.82
CA ILE A 137 -2.02 16.18 -16.81
C ILE A 137 -3.44 16.34 -16.26
N LEU A 138 -3.67 16.05 -14.96
CA LEU A 138 -4.96 16.26 -14.30
C LEU A 138 -5.31 17.74 -14.25
N LEU A 139 -4.37 18.59 -13.82
CA LEU A 139 -4.60 20.04 -13.73
C LEU A 139 -4.83 20.66 -15.10
N TRP A 140 -4.07 20.22 -16.11
CA TRP A 140 -4.29 20.62 -17.50
C TRP A 140 -5.69 20.24 -17.98
N ARG A 141 -6.13 18.99 -17.77
CA ARG A 141 -7.47 18.53 -18.13
C ARG A 141 -8.57 19.31 -17.40
N ALA A 142 -8.40 19.55 -16.10
CA ALA A 142 -9.35 20.32 -15.31
C ALA A 142 -9.47 21.77 -15.77
N ASN A 143 -8.38 22.35 -16.28
CA ASN A 143 -8.40 23.69 -16.84
C ASN A 143 -9.14 23.75 -18.20
N LEU A 144 -9.08 22.68 -19.00
CA LEU A 144 -9.77 22.58 -20.29
C LEU A 144 -11.26 22.27 -20.13
N ASP A 145 -11.60 21.25 -19.35
CA ASP A 145 -12.95 20.66 -19.31
C ASP A 145 -13.79 21.20 -18.14
N GLY A 146 -13.19 22.00 -17.25
CA GLY A 146 -13.83 22.42 -15.99
C GLY A 146 -13.91 21.28 -14.96
N PHE A 147 -14.68 21.49 -13.87
CA PHE A 147 -14.90 20.49 -12.81
C PHE A 147 -16.06 19.58 -13.17
N THR A 148 -15.87 18.76 -14.20
CA THR A 148 -16.85 17.79 -14.72
C THR A 148 -16.69 16.41 -14.08
N VAL A 149 -17.70 15.53 -14.23
CA VAL A 149 -17.62 14.14 -13.74
C VAL A 149 -16.38 13.41 -14.25
N PRO A 150 -16.01 13.45 -15.56
CA PRO A 150 -14.76 12.84 -16.03
C PRO A 150 -13.52 13.38 -15.31
N VAL A 151 -13.45 14.68 -15.02
CA VAL A 151 -12.31 15.28 -14.30
C VAL A 151 -12.27 14.82 -12.84
N ILE A 152 -13.41 14.67 -12.17
CA ILE A 152 -13.50 14.09 -10.82
C ILE A 152 -12.97 12.65 -10.84
N LEU A 153 -13.40 11.84 -11.81
CA LEU A 153 -12.92 10.46 -11.99
C LEU A 153 -11.42 10.40 -12.30
N GLY A 154 -10.91 11.38 -13.05
CA GLY A 154 -9.47 11.60 -13.25
C GLY A 154 -8.74 11.91 -11.95
N GLY A 155 -9.32 12.76 -11.11
CA GLY A 155 -8.82 13.05 -9.77
C GLY A 155 -8.74 11.79 -8.88
N LEU A 156 -9.75 10.90 -8.95
CA LEU A 156 -9.70 9.60 -8.26
C LEU A 156 -8.58 8.70 -8.81
N SER A 157 -8.40 8.64 -10.14
CA SER A 157 -7.31 7.87 -10.75
C SER A 157 -5.93 8.37 -10.31
N VAL A 158 -5.71 9.71 -10.32
CA VAL A 158 -4.46 10.33 -9.86
C VAL A 158 -4.29 10.18 -8.34
N GLY A 159 -5.38 10.16 -7.57
CA GLY A 159 -5.33 9.90 -6.12
C GLY A 159 -4.74 8.53 -5.79
N ILE A 160 -5.01 7.51 -6.61
CA ILE A 160 -4.38 6.18 -6.42
C ILE A 160 -2.90 6.24 -6.78
N VAL A 161 -2.54 6.93 -7.87
CA VAL A 161 -1.11 7.18 -8.19
C VAL A 161 -0.45 7.94 -7.04
N GLY A 162 -1.14 8.92 -6.44
CA GLY A 162 -0.70 9.67 -5.25
C GLY A 162 -0.48 8.77 -4.03
N GLY A 163 -1.35 7.78 -3.81
CA GLY A 163 -1.16 6.78 -2.76
C GLY A 163 0.10 5.94 -2.99
N ILE A 164 0.30 5.43 -4.19
CA ILE A 164 1.40 4.50 -4.51
C ILE A 164 2.69 5.25 -4.87
N SER A 165 2.71 5.96 -6.00
CA SER A 165 3.91 6.64 -6.50
C SER A 165 4.24 7.92 -5.72
N GLY A 166 3.25 8.48 -5.01
CA GLY A 166 3.42 9.61 -4.10
C GLY A 166 3.79 9.16 -2.70
N ILE A 167 2.84 8.61 -1.94
CA ILE A 167 2.99 8.38 -0.49
C ILE A 167 3.84 7.15 -0.19
N ILE A 168 3.61 5.98 -0.81
CA ILE A 168 4.46 4.79 -0.55
C ILE A 168 5.90 5.07 -0.96
N ASN A 169 6.12 5.74 -2.09
CA ASN A 169 7.45 6.20 -2.46
C ASN A 169 8.04 7.18 -1.43
N ALA A 170 7.24 8.12 -0.92
CA ALA A 170 7.69 9.06 0.11
C ALA A 170 7.94 8.38 1.47
N HIS A 171 7.21 7.33 1.80
CA HIS A 171 7.43 6.48 2.97
C HIS A 171 8.83 5.85 2.93
N GLU A 172 9.16 5.14 1.85
CA GLU A 172 10.50 4.54 1.63
C GLU A 172 11.60 5.61 1.59
N SER A 173 11.39 6.68 0.81
CA SER A 173 12.36 7.75 0.59
C SER A 173 12.54 8.66 1.81
N GLY A 174 11.55 8.75 2.68
CA GLY A 174 11.55 9.57 3.90
C GLY A 174 12.51 9.08 4.98
N HIS A 175 12.91 7.81 4.93
CA HIS A 175 13.92 7.22 5.82
C HIS A 175 15.37 7.44 5.36
N ARG A 176 15.58 8.02 4.18
CA ARG A 176 16.91 8.30 3.64
C ARG A 176 17.54 9.51 4.33
N LYS A 177 18.85 9.66 4.15
CA LYS A 177 19.61 10.79 4.70
C LYS A 177 18.93 12.12 4.36
N LYS A 178 18.61 12.90 5.39
CA LYS A 178 18.01 14.22 5.25
C LYS A 178 18.83 15.11 4.31
N GLY A 179 18.17 15.77 3.35
CA GLY A 179 18.79 16.62 2.35
C GLY A 179 19.31 15.88 1.10
N SER A 180 19.32 14.54 1.06
CA SER A 180 19.59 13.79 -0.17
C SER A 180 18.51 14.04 -1.23
N MET A 181 18.82 13.81 -2.51
CA MET A 181 17.83 13.99 -3.59
C MET A 181 16.59 13.12 -3.40
N ILE A 182 16.76 11.86 -3.02
CA ILE A 182 15.65 10.93 -2.75
C ILE A 182 14.77 11.45 -1.60
N TRP A 183 15.37 11.93 -0.52
CA TRP A 183 14.62 12.55 0.59
C TRP A 183 13.84 13.80 0.14
N ARG A 184 14.40 14.59 -0.80
CA ARG A 184 13.69 15.76 -1.38
C ARG A 184 12.48 15.32 -2.22
N VAL A 185 12.61 14.23 -2.99
CA VAL A 185 11.48 13.63 -3.72
C VAL A 185 10.35 13.27 -2.76
N ALA A 186 10.65 12.62 -1.63
CA ALA A 186 9.65 12.36 -0.60
C ALA A 186 8.92 13.62 -0.13
N ARG A 187 9.65 14.72 0.11
CA ARG A 187 9.04 15.98 0.55
C ARG A 187 8.14 16.62 -0.50
N VAL A 188 8.54 16.57 -1.78
CA VAL A 188 7.70 17.03 -2.89
C VAL A 188 6.44 16.19 -3.02
N ASN A 189 6.56 14.87 -2.99
CA ASN A 189 5.41 13.97 -3.08
C ASN A 189 4.39 14.22 -1.95
N LEU A 190 4.85 14.36 -0.70
CA LEU A 190 3.98 14.62 0.44
C LEU A 190 3.37 16.03 0.40
N PHE A 191 4.07 17.01 -0.17
CA PHE A 191 3.53 18.33 -0.42
C PHE A 191 2.36 18.27 -1.41
N LEU A 192 2.52 17.51 -2.49
CA LEU A 192 1.54 17.36 -3.56
C LEU A 192 0.30 16.54 -3.16
N VAL A 193 0.36 15.75 -2.10
CA VAL A 193 -0.82 15.11 -1.49
C VAL A 193 -1.34 15.85 -0.26
N LEU A 194 -0.87 17.05 0.03
CA LEU A 194 -1.24 17.87 1.20
C LEU A 194 -0.98 17.18 2.56
N TYR A 195 -0.01 16.28 2.63
CA TYR A 195 0.29 15.50 3.84
C TYR A 195 1.76 15.64 4.30
N SER A 196 2.30 16.86 4.21
CA SER A 196 3.72 17.18 4.46
C SER A 196 4.22 16.81 5.86
N HIS A 197 3.33 16.70 6.85
CA HIS A 197 3.66 16.33 8.22
C HIS A 197 4.00 14.85 8.39
N PHE A 198 3.65 14.00 7.41
CA PHE A 198 3.80 12.54 7.46
C PHE A 198 5.23 12.10 7.80
N THR A 199 6.27 12.61 7.14
CA THR A 199 7.65 12.20 7.44
C THR A 199 8.03 12.43 8.91
N THR A 200 7.54 13.50 9.54
CA THR A 200 7.82 13.78 10.94
C THR A 200 7.08 12.82 11.85
N GLU A 201 5.79 12.66 11.61
CA GLU A 201 4.94 11.78 12.39
C GLU A 201 5.39 10.33 12.23
N HIS A 202 5.56 9.85 11.01
CA HIS A 202 5.93 8.48 10.71
C HIS A 202 7.28 8.11 11.35
N ASN A 203 8.32 8.91 11.14
CA ASN A 203 9.67 8.58 11.62
C ASN A 203 9.84 8.76 13.15
N HIS A 204 9.06 9.61 13.80
CA HIS A 204 9.27 9.97 15.21
C HIS A 204 8.06 9.67 16.12
N GLY A 205 6.86 9.55 15.56
CA GLY A 205 5.64 9.18 16.27
C GLY A 205 5.34 7.70 16.08
N HIS A 206 4.96 7.31 14.85
CA HIS A 206 4.51 5.97 14.48
C HIS A 206 5.56 4.89 14.73
N HIS A 207 6.76 4.96 14.15
CA HIS A 207 7.81 3.95 14.35
C HIS A 207 8.18 3.70 15.81
N ARG A 208 8.05 4.71 16.66
CA ARG A 208 8.29 4.58 18.09
C ARG A 208 7.14 3.88 18.82
N ASN A 209 5.91 4.19 18.43
CA ASN A 209 4.71 3.89 19.21
C ASN A 209 3.76 2.89 18.53
N TYR A 210 4.06 2.40 17.32
CA TYR A 210 3.13 1.51 16.60
C TYR A 210 2.72 0.30 17.45
N ALA A 211 1.52 -0.16 17.23
CA ALA A 211 0.83 -1.19 18.01
C ALA A 211 0.64 -0.84 19.51
N THR A 212 0.84 0.42 19.95
CA THR A 212 0.46 0.89 21.28
C THR A 212 -0.71 1.88 21.21
N GLU A 213 -1.28 2.23 22.35
CA GLU A 213 -2.33 3.23 22.45
C GLU A 213 -1.87 4.66 22.10
N LEU A 214 -0.56 4.92 22.14
CA LEU A 214 0.03 6.22 21.83
C LEU A 214 0.14 6.48 20.32
N ASP A 215 -0.02 5.45 19.49
CA ASP A 215 0.05 5.59 18.04
C ASP A 215 -1.34 5.80 17.43
N PRO A 216 -1.63 6.98 16.86
CA PRO A 216 -2.91 7.24 16.24
C PRO A 216 -3.17 6.40 14.98
N ALA A 217 -2.12 5.92 14.31
CA ALA A 217 -2.22 5.11 13.09
C ALA A 217 -2.59 3.66 13.38
N SER A 218 -2.30 3.14 14.59
CA SER A 218 -2.61 1.76 14.99
C SER A 218 -4.06 1.61 15.44
N SER A 219 -4.88 0.91 14.63
CA SER A 219 -6.29 0.70 14.93
C SER A 219 -6.51 -0.41 15.95
N PRO A 220 -7.34 -0.21 17.00
CA PRO A 220 -7.77 -1.30 17.87
C PRO A 220 -8.71 -2.27 17.15
N GLU A 221 -8.77 -3.52 17.63
CA GLU A 221 -9.78 -4.47 17.20
C GLU A 221 -11.19 -3.88 17.36
N GLY A 222 -12.06 -4.18 16.41
CA GLY A 222 -13.46 -3.73 16.47
C GLY A 222 -13.71 -2.31 15.95
N ARG A 223 -12.68 -1.47 15.73
CA ARG A 223 -12.85 -0.16 15.10
C ARG A 223 -13.04 -0.32 13.59
N GLY A 224 -13.93 0.46 12.97
CA GLY A 224 -14.13 0.48 11.52
C GLY A 224 -13.18 1.45 10.83
N LEU A 225 -12.87 1.20 9.54
CA LEU A 225 -11.96 2.04 8.75
C LEU A 225 -12.36 3.52 8.76
N TRP A 226 -13.61 3.83 8.48
CA TRP A 226 -14.07 5.22 8.36
C TRP A 226 -13.95 5.99 9.68
N THR A 227 -14.24 5.32 10.80
CA THR A 227 -14.01 5.91 12.14
C THR A 227 -12.52 6.12 12.39
N GLN A 228 -11.68 5.14 12.01
CA GLN A 228 -10.23 5.28 12.15
C GLN A 228 -9.72 6.48 11.36
N ILE A 229 -10.09 6.64 10.10
CA ILE A 229 -9.66 7.76 9.24
C ILE A 229 -9.96 9.12 9.89
N VAL A 230 -11.21 9.30 10.36
CA VAL A 230 -11.63 10.57 10.98
C VAL A 230 -10.83 10.89 12.25
N LEU A 231 -10.47 9.88 13.03
CA LEU A 231 -9.74 10.05 14.28
C LEU A 231 -8.23 10.21 14.05
N THR A 232 -7.67 9.43 13.14
CA THR A 232 -6.21 9.36 12.97
C THR A 232 -5.62 10.58 12.26
N ILE A 233 -6.27 11.13 11.23
CA ILE A 233 -5.74 12.26 10.45
C ILE A 233 -5.42 13.47 11.35
N PRO A 234 -6.34 14.00 12.15
CA PRO A 234 -6.02 15.13 13.03
C PRO A 234 -5.04 14.74 14.16
N ALA A 235 -5.08 13.49 14.62
CA ALA A 235 -4.18 13.03 15.68
C ALA A 235 -2.73 12.92 15.18
N GLN A 236 -2.48 12.44 13.97
CA GLN A 236 -1.15 12.40 13.35
C GLN A 236 -0.60 13.81 13.13
N TYR A 237 -1.42 14.77 12.68
CA TYR A 237 -1.02 16.16 12.56
C TYR A 237 -0.59 16.75 13.90
N LYS A 238 -1.38 16.51 14.97
CA LYS A 238 -1.05 16.93 16.34
C LYS A 238 0.24 16.28 16.86
N SER A 239 0.46 14.99 16.57
CA SER A 239 1.66 14.24 16.92
C SER A 239 2.91 14.86 16.25
N ALA A 240 2.85 15.14 14.95
CA ALA A 240 3.92 15.82 14.22
C ALA A 240 4.22 17.20 14.80
N TRP A 241 3.19 17.98 15.10
CA TRP A 241 3.32 19.29 15.75
C TRP A 241 4.02 19.18 17.09
N LYS A 242 3.56 18.28 17.96
CA LYS A 242 4.13 18.02 19.29
C LYS A 242 5.60 17.59 19.19
N THR A 243 5.95 16.77 18.21
CA THR A 243 7.34 16.32 17.98
C THR A 243 8.31 17.48 17.76
N HIS A 244 7.88 18.54 17.08
CA HIS A 244 8.70 19.75 16.92
C HIS A 244 8.66 20.65 18.16
N SER A 245 7.50 20.75 18.79
CA SER A 245 7.34 21.58 20.00
C SER A 245 8.21 21.10 21.17
N THR A 246 8.33 19.79 21.36
CA THR A 246 9.21 19.20 22.38
C THR A 246 10.71 19.46 22.13
N LYS A 247 11.07 19.82 20.89
CA LYS A 247 12.42 20.25 20.48
C LYS A 247 12.59 21.77 20.51
N GLY A 248 11.71 22.52 21.22
CA GLY A 248 11.74 23.97 21.36
C GLY A 248 11.21 24.76 20.16
N LYS A 249 10.66 24.08 19.11
CA LYS A 249 10.09 24.74 17.93
C LYS A 249 8.58 24.90 18.10
N THR A 250 8.17 25.97 18.75
CA THR A 250 6.77 26.27 19.09
C THR A 250 6.21 27.41 18.25
N GLY A 251 4.88 27.51 18.15
CA GLY A 251 4.19 28.61 17.46
C GLY A 251 4.70 28.80 16.03
N ILE A 252 5.09 30.03 15.71
CA ILE A 252 5.56 30.44 14.37
C ILE A 252 6.88 29.77 13.96
N SER A 253 7.67 29.23 14.90
CA SER A 253 8.92 28.51 14.59
C SER A 253 8.69 27.04 14.26
N ASN A 254 7.46 26.52 14.37
CA ASN A 254 7.14 25.13 14.09
C ASN A 254 7.15 24.84 12.58
N PRO A 255 7.97 23.92 12.09
CA PRO A 255 8.04 23.60 10.66
C PRO A 255 6.71 23.09 10.06
N ILE A 256 5.84 22.50 10.88
CA ILE A 256 4.52 22.02 10.42
C ILE A 256 3.66 23.22 10.02
N LEU A 257 3.70 24.33 10.77
CA LEU A 257 2.99 25.56 10.36
C LEU A 257 3.47 26.07 9.02
N HIS A 258 4.80 26.14 8.83
CA HIS A 258 5.37 26.64 7.57
C HIS A 258 4.93 25.81 6.36
N THR A 259 4.97 24.46 6.49
CA THR A 259 4.55 23.59 5.39
C THR A 259 3.04 23.68 5.14
N THR A 260 2.23 23.85 6.19
CA THR A 260 0.77 24.06 6.07
C THR A 260 0.46 25.37 5.36
N LEU A 261 1.10 26.47 5.76
CA LEU A 261 0.91 27.78 5.10
C LEU A 261 1.34 27.74 3.62
N LEU A 262 2.45 27.04 3.33
CA LEU A 262 2.90 26.86 1.95
C LEU A 262 1.89 26.05 1.11
N GLN A 263 1.30 24.99 1.69
CA GLN A 263 0.24 24.23 1.03
C GLN A 263 -1.03 25.06 0.79
N LEU A 264 -1.42 25.88 1.77
CA LEU A 264 -2.56 26.80 1.61
C LEU A 264 -2.29 27.86 0.53
N ALA A 265 -1.09 28.42 0.50
CA ALA A 265 -0.69 29.36 -0.56
C ALA A 265 -0.70 28.68 -1.93
N PHE A 266 -0.22 27.43 -2.04
CA PHE A 266 -0.30 26.65 -3.27
C PHE A 266 -1.74 26.43 -3.72
N LEU A 267 -2.64 26.06 -2.81
CA LEU A 267 -4.08 25.93 -3.12
C LEU A 267 -4.68 27.29 -3.57
N GLY A 268 -4.26 28.39 -2.96
CA GLY A 268 -4.64 29.74 -3.41
C GLY A 268 -4.19 30.03 -4.84
N ILE A 269 -2.98 29.61 -5.22
CA ILE A 269 -2.49 29.74 -6.60
C ILE A 269 -3.33 28.89 -7.57
N LEU A 270 -3.62 27.63 -7.22
CA LEU A 270 -4.46 26.76 -8.04
C LEU A 270 -5.87 27.35 -8.22
N PHE A 271 -6.45 27.91 -7.15
CA PHE A 271 -7.75 28.57 -7.18
C PHE A 271 -7.73 29.82 -8.08
N TYR A 272 -6.66 30.60 -7.99
CA TYR A 272 -6.49 31.79 -8.85
C TYR A 272 -6.41 31.42 -10.34
N ILE A 273 -5.77 30.29 -10.68
CA ILE A 273 -5.75 29.76 -12.05
C ILE A 273 -7.17 29.34 -12.47
N SER A 274 -7.82 28.49 -11.68
CA SER A 274 -9.20 28.06 -11.87
C SER A 274 -9.68 27.29 -10.64
N SER A 275 -10.91 27.55 -10.20
CA SER A 275 -11.55 26.76 -9.14
C SER A 275 -11.62 25.26 -9.50
N SER A 276 -11.84 24.93 -10.78
CA SER A 276 -11.87 23.56 -11.29
C SER A 276 -10.53 22.84 -11.10
N VAL A 277 -9.42 23.54 -11.35
CA VAL A 277 -8.05 23.05 -11.15
C VAL A 277 -7.81 22.73 -9.67
N MET A 278 -8.18 23.66 -8.77
CA MET A 278 -8.05 23.43 -7.34
C MET A 278 -8.90 22.24 -6.85
N TYR A 279 -10.16 22.16 -7.28
CA TYR A 279 -11.03 21.05 -6.86
C TYR A 279 -10.56 19.71 -7.38
N ALA A 280 -10.09 19.61 -8.62
CA ALA A 280 -9.50 18.38 -9.16
C ALA A 280 -8.26 17.96 -8.35
N PHE A 281 -7.41 18.93 -7.96
CA PHE A 281 -6.27 18.68 -7.08
C PHE A 281 -6.70 18.18 -5.69
N LEU A 282 -7.74 18.77 -5.10
CA LEU A 282 -8.26 18.32 -3.79
C LEU A 282 -8.82 16.89 -3.84
N VAL A 283 -9.49 16.50 -4.93
CA VAL A 283 -10.01 15.13 -5.11
C VAL A 283 -8.87 14.12 -5.07
N GLN A 284 -7.77 14.35 -5.82
CA GLN A 284 -6.64 13.44 -5.81
C GLN A 284 -5.96 13.37 -4.44
N ALA A 285 -5.75 14.51 -3.78
CA ALA A 285 -5.12 14.55 -2.46
C ALA A 285 -5.96 13.82 -1.40
N ALA A 286 -7.27 14.04 -1.40
CA ALA A 286 -8.19 13.38 -0.48
C ALA A 286 -8.15 11.85 -0.63
N LEU A 287 -8.21 11.33 -1.86
CA LEU A 287 -8.15 9.87 -2.06
C LEU A 287 -6.77 9.30 -1.69
N ALA A 288 -5.68 10.00 -2.02
CA ALA A 288 -4.34 9.56 -1.63
C ALA A 288 -4.20 9.44 -0.09
N ILE A 289 -4.74 10.40 0.67
CA ILE A 289 -4.76 10.36 2.14
C ILE A 289 -5.64 9.22 2.65
N ILE A 290 -6.83 9.02 2.08
CA ILE A 290 -7.72 7.90 2.45
C ILE A 290 -7.00 6.55 2.25
N LEU A 291 -6.27 6.40 1.15
CA LEU A 291 -5.50 5.18 0.87
C LEU A 291 -4.32 4.98 1.84
N LEU A 292 -3.64 6.06 2.26
CA LEU A 292 -2.63 5.99 3.31
C LEU A 292 -3.24 5.47 4.62
N GLU A 293 -4.35 6.08 5.04
CA GLU A 293 -4.98 5.69 6.31
C GLU A 293 -5.61 4.30 6.25
N TYR A 294 -6.08 3.87 5.07
CA TYR A 294 -6.45 2.48 4.83
C TYR A 294 -5.27 1.53 5.06
N VAL A 295 -4.09 1.86 4.53
CA VAL A 295 -2.87 1.04 4.70
C VAL A 295 -2.46 1.00 6.16
N ASN A 296 -2.38 2.13 6.85
CA ASN A 296 -2.10 2.20 8.29
C ASN A 296 -3.08 1.35 9.10
N TYR A 297 -4.38 1.49 8.80
CA TYR A 297 -5.45 0.73 9.45
C TYR A 297 -5.25 -0.78 9.29
N MET A 298 -5.01 -1.23 8.07
CA MET A 298 -4.87 -2.65 7.73
C MET A 298 -3.61 -3.26 8.36
N GLN A 299 -2.48 -2.56 8.29
CA GLN A 299 -1.19 -3.05 8.74
C GLN A 299 -1.09 -3.25 10.25
N HIS A 300 -1.88 -2.51 11.03
CA HIS A 300 -1.81 -2.52 12.50
C HIS A 300 -3.13 -2.89 13.20
N TYR A 301 -4.15 -3.34 12.43
CA TYR A 301 -5.45 -3.65 12.97
C TYR A 301 -5.40 -4.74 14.04
N GLY A 302 -5.80 -4.40 15.26
CA GLY A 302 -5.97 -5.35 16.37
C GLY A 302 -4.68 -5.86 17.02
N LEU A 303 -3.51 -5.58 16.43
CA LEU A 303 -2.22 -5.97 17.01
C LEU A 303 -1.82 -4.95 18.08
N ARG A 304 -1.39 -5.44 19.27
CA ARG A 304 -1.10 -4.58 20.42
C ARG A 304 0.16 -5.03 21.16
N ARG A 305 0.84 -4.07 21.75
CA ARG A 305 1.92 -4.21 22.73
C ARG A 305 1.81 -3.14 23.81
N GLU A 306 2.40 -3.36 24.96
CA GLU A 306 2.47 -2.39 26.02
C GLU A 306 3.41 -1.22 25.66
N VAL A 307 3.12 -0.04 26.23
CA VAL A 307 3.98 1.14 26.05
C VAL A 307 5.34 0.88 26.70
N GLY A 308 6.40 0.98 25.89
CA GLY A 308 7.77 0.68 26.31
C GLY A 308 8.21 -0.77 26.07
N GLU A 309 7.30 -1.65 25.74
CA GLU A 309 7.63 -3.01 25.31
C GLU A 309 8.38 -2.97 23.96
N ARG A 310 9.35 -3.90 23.81
CA ARG A 310 10.09 -4.05 22.56
C ARG A 310 9.17 -4.55 21.44
N HIS A 311 9.18 -3.86 20.31
CA HIS A 311 8.47 -4.32 19.12
C HIS A 311 9.14 -5.56 18.51
N THR A 312 8.31 -6.40 17.92
CA THR A 312 8.71 -7.62 17.20
C THR A 312 7.96 -7.69 15.88
N GLU A 313 8.27 -8.68 15.06
CA GLU A 313 7.55 -8.96 13.81
C GLU A 313 6.05 -9.26 14.01
N MET A 314 5.62 -9.56 15.24
CA MET A 314 4.23 -9.85 15.59
C MET A 314 3.31 -8.62 15.66
N HIS A 315 3.87 -7.41 15.65
CA HIS A 315 3.11 -6.17 15.87
C HIS A 315 2.72 -5.45 14.57
N SER A 316 2.87 -6.12 13.43
CA SER A 316 2.42 -5.64 12.12
C SER A 316 2.02 -6.81 11.21
N TRP A 317 0.97 -6.62 10.41
CA TRP A 317 0.52 -7.60 9.43
C TRP A 317 1.44 -7.63 8.20
N GLU A 318 1.76 -8.82 7.71
CA GLU A 318 2.57 -9.08 6.52
C GLU A 318 1.73 -9.68 5.39
N HIS A 319 2.15 -9.49 4.14
CA HIS A 319 1.67 -10.24 3.00
C HIS A 319 2.81 -10.50 2.01
N ARG A 320 2.90 -11.74 1.48
CA ARG A 320 4.00 -12.18 0.61
C ARG A 320 3.61 -12.28 -0.87
N GLY A 321 2.37 -11.93 -1.23
CA GLY A 321 1.88 -11.92 -2.59
C GLY A 321 2.72 -11.02 -3.49
N ILE A 322 3.27 -11.60 -4.57
CA ILE A 322 4.25 -10.91 -5.44
C ILE A 322 3.64 -9.68 -6.12
N TRP A 323 2.34 -9.69 -6.45
CA TRP A 323 1.69 -8.56 -7.11
C TRP A 323 1.67 -7.32 -6.22
N SER A 324 1.17 -7.47 -4.99
CA SER A 324 1.19 -6.39 -4.00
C SER A 324 2.62 -5.94 -3.68
N ARG A 325 3.58 -6.87 -3.52
CA ARG A 325 4.97 -6.52 -3.22
C ARG A 325 5.60 -5.68 -4.33
N TRP A 326 5.56 -6.14 -5.57
CA TRP A 326 6.23 -5.49 -6.69
C TRP A 326 5.60 -4.16 -7.08
N THR A 327 4.27 -4.06 -7.05
CA THR A 327 3.56 -2.84 -7.44
C THR A 327 3.46 -1.78 -6.33
N LEU A 328 3.67 -2.19 -5.06
CA LEU A 328 3.64 -1.31 -3.88
C LEU A 328 5.01 -1.16 -3.20
N LEU A 329 6.11 -1.27 -3.97
CA LEU A 329 7.47 -0.99 -3.50
C LEU A 329 7.83 -1.78 -2.22
N GLU A 330 7.49 -3.08 -2.16
CA GLU A 330 7.72 -4.00 -1.05
C GLU A 330 7.05 -3.61 0.28
N LEU A 331 6.15 -2.62 0.27
CA LEU A 331 5.40 -2.19 1.45
C LEU A 331 4.73 -3.36 2.22
N PRO A 332 4.24 -4.44 1.56
CA PRO A 332 3.66 -5.59 2.26
C PRO A 332 4.59 -6.35 3.21
N LEU A 333 5.91 -6.19 3.09
CA LEU A 333 6.90 -6.69 4.05
C LEU A 333 7.06 -5.74 5.24
N HIS A 334 5.96 -5.24 5.75
CA HIS A 334 5.88 -4.16 6.72
C HIS A 334 6.52 -4.47 8.09
N PRO A 335 6.44 -5.71 8.64
CA PRO A 335 7.17 -6.04 9.85
C PRO A 335 8.68 -5.83 9.73
N ALA A 336 9.29 -6.18 8.60
CA ALA A 336 10.72 -5.96 8.37
C ALA A 336 11.08 -4.46 8.37
N HIS A 337 10.22 -3.64 7.76
CA HIS A 337 10.35 -2.19 7.77
C HIS A 337 10.29 -1.61 9.20
N HIS A 338 9.36 -2.08 10.03
CA HIS A 338 9.24 -1.63 11.42
C HIS A 338 10.38 -2.08 12.32
N LEU A 339 10.90 -3.28 12.14
CA LEU A 339 12.04 -3.78 12.90
C LEU A 339 13.30 -2.95 12.69
N LYS A 340 13.48 -2.41 11.47
CA LYS A 340 14.60 -1.54 11.13
C LYS A 340 14.23 -0.58 10.00
N ALA A 341 13.64 0.56 10.34
CA ALA A 341 13.14 1.57 9.42
C ALA A 341 14.18 2.08 8.38
N SER A 342 15.47 1.95 8.67
CA SER A 342 16.55 2.33 7.74
C SER A 342 16.86 1.26 6.68
N THR A 343 16.27 0.06 6.79
CA THR A 343 16.43 -1.01 5.79
C THR A 343 15.73 -0.59 4.51
N PRO A 344 16.45 -0.50 3.38
CA PRO A 344 15.82 -0.17 2.13
C PRO A 344 14.88 -1.28 1.63
N MET A 345 13.88 -0.92 0.83
CA MET A 345 12.86 -1.87 0.35
C MET A 345 13.45 -3.12 -0.32
N TRP A 346 14.61 -3.01 -0.96
CA TRP A 346 15.26 -4.15 -1.63
C TRP A 346 16.02 -5.09 -0.69
N ASP A 347 16.15 -4.72 0.61
CA ASP A 347 16.76 -5.56 1.64
C ASP A 347 15.72 -6.10 2.64
N LEU A 348 14.44 -5.76 2.46
CA LEU A 348 13.36 -6.26 3.33
C LEU A 348 13.19 -7.77 3.19
N LYS A 349 12.98 -8.44 4.32
CA LYS A 349 12.83 -9.90 4.41
C LYS A 349 11.44 -10.24 4.96
N ALA A 350 10.90 -11.39 4.57
CA ALA A 350 9.74 -11.96 5.21
C ALA A 350 10.13 -12.65 6.53
N TYR A 351 9.25 -12.63 7.52
CA TYR A 351 9.45 -13.31 8.81
C TYR A 351 8.41 -14.40 9.01
N GLU A 352 8.86 -15.63 9.34
CA GLU A 352 7.97 -16.78 9.49
C GLU A 352 6.87 -16.57 10.54
N LYS A 353 7.20 -15.85 11.62
CA LYS A 353 6.29 -15.60 12.74
C LYS A 353 5.36 -14.40 12.50
N SER A 354 5.61 -13.58 11.47
CA SER A 354 4.76 -12.42 11.19
C SER A 354 3.32 -12.83 10.93
N PRO A 355 2.34 -12.14 11.53
CA PRO A 355 0.94 -12.38 11.25
C PRO A 355 0.61 -12.03 9.80
N GLN A 356 -0.09 -12.94 9.11
CA GLN A 356 -0.39 -12.83 7.69
C GLN A 356 -1.78 -12.24 7.44
N LEU A 357 -1.88 -11.22 6.60
CA LEU A 357 -3.13 -10.67 6.10
C LEU A 357 -3.99 -11.76 5.43
N PRO A 358 -5.31 -11.55 5.34
CA PRO A 358 -6.20 -12.51 4.69
C PRO A 358 -5.99 -12.64 3.18
N SER A 359 -5.43 -11.62 2.53
CA SER A 359 -5.14 -11.53 1.08
C SER A 359 -4.20 -10.37 0.81
N GLY A 360 -3.87 -10.14 -0.47
CA GLY A 360 -3.09 -9.00 -0.89
C GLY A 360 -3.77 -7.64 -0.65
N TYR A 361 -3.00 -6.57 -0.75
CA TYR A 361 -3.43 -5.22 -0.39
C TYR A 361 -4.61 -4.71 -1.21
N TYR A 362 -4.63 -5.01 -2.51
CA TYR A 362 -5.74 -4.59 -3.39
C TYR A 362 -7.06 -5.30 -3.05
N VAL A 363 -6.99 -6.57 -2.66
CA VAL A 363 -8.17 -7.32 -2.18
C VAL A 363 -8.61 -6.83 -0.81
N CYS A 364 -7.67 -6.64 0.13
CA CYS A 364 -7.93 -6.15 1.48
C CYS A 364 -8.60 -4.77 1.48
N PHE A 365 -8.36 -3.92 0.47
CA PHE A 365 -9.05 -2.65 0.32
C PHE A 365 -10.58 -2.84 0.29
N TRP A 366 -11.08 -3.74 -0.55
CA TRP A 366 -12.51 -4.01 -0.67
C TRP A 366 -13.12 -4.62 0.59
N LEU A 367 -12.33 -5.41 1.33
CA LEU A 367 -12.77 -5.94 2.62
C LEU A 367 -12.85 -4.83 3.68
N ALA A 368 -11.87 -3.92 3.72
CA ALA A 368 -11.75 -2.90 4.76
C ALA A 368 -12.77 -1.77 4.62
N ILE A 369 -13.15 -1.38 3.39
CA ILE A 369 -14.16 -0.33 3.14
C ILE A 369 -15.56 -0.74 3.61
N VAL A 370 -15.78 -2.05 3.87
CA VAL A 370 -16.99 -2.61 4.46
C VAL A 370 -16.69 -3.12 5.87
N PRO A 371 -16.73 -2.26 6.92
CA PRO A 371 -16.24 -2.60 8.25
C PRO A 371 -16.78 -3.89 8.87
N PRO A 372 -18.09 -4.28 8.71
CA PRO A 372 -18.58 -5.56 9.23
C PRO A 372 -17.88 -6.78 8.62
N VAL A 373 -17.55 -6.72 7.32
CA VAL A 373 -16.81 -7.79 6.61
C VAL A 373 -15.40 -7.88 7.13
N TRP A 374 -14.67 -6.76 7.16
CA TRP A 374 -13.32 -6.69 7.70
C TRP A 374 -13.19 -7.25 9.11
N LYS A 375 -14.07 -6.77 10.03
CA LYS A 375 -14.08 -7.22 11.42
C LYS A 375 -14.29 -8.73 11.55
N ARG A 376 -15.19 -9.31 10.74
CA ARG A 376 -15.44 -10.78 10.74
C ARG A 376 -14.22 -11.57 10.26
N VAL A 377 -13.57 -11.10 9.18
CA VAL A 377 -12.41 -11.76 8.61
C VAL A 377 -11.22 -11.68 9.57
N MET A 378 -10.94 -10.46 10.08
CA MET A 378 -9.78 -10.21 10.94
C MET A 378 -9.91 -10.82 12.33
N ARG A 379 -11.11 -10.96 12.89
CA ARG A 379 -11.32 -11.67 14.15
C ARG A 379 -10.78 -13.10 14.08
N LYS A 380 -11.05 -13.83 12.99
CA LYS A 380 -10.53 -15.18 12.80
C LYS A 380 -9.00 -15.20 12.70
N LYS A 381 -8.43 -14.18 12.06
CA LYS A 381 -6.97 -14.05 11.95
C LYS A 381 -6.32 -13.74 13.29
N LEU A 382 -6.86 -12.79 14.06
CA LEU A 382 -6.36 -12.43 15.40
C LEU A 382 -6.40 -13.63 16.37
N GLN A 383 -7.48 -14.40 16.36
CA GLN A 383 -7.59 -15.62 17.18
C GLN A 383 -6.53 -16.66 16.85
N ALA A 384 -6.08 -16.75 15.61
CA ALA A 384 -5.04 -17.70 15.19
C ALA A 384 -3.64 -17.34 15.72
N TYR A 385 -3.42 -16.09 16.08
CA TYR A 385 -2.14 -15.61 16.62
C TYR A 385 -2.13 -15.45 18.14
N SER A 386 -3.27 -15.69 18.82
CA SER A 386 -3.42 -15.70 20.30
C SER A 386 -2.66 -14.55 20.98
N LEU A 387 -2.89 -13.33 20.54
CA LEU A 387 -2.32 -12.09 21.09
C LEU A 387 -3.29 -11.43 22.04
#